data_58ba03fb0fc20b36cce319db6940595f
#
_entry.id   58ba03fb0fc20b36cce319db6940595f
#
_cell.length_a   1.000
_cell.length_b   1.000
_cell.length_c   1.000
_cell.angle_alpha   90.00
_cell.angle_beta   90.00
_cell.angle_gamma   90.00
#
_symmetry.space_group_name_H-M   'P 1'
#
loop_
_entity.id
_entity.type
_entity.pdbx_description
1 polymer ?
#
loop_
_entity_poly.entity_id
_entity_poly.type
_entity_poly.pdbx_seq_one_letter_code
_entity_poly.pdbx_strand_id
1 'polypeptide(L)'
;MKLLELSKLQYVEVGRVMADTEKDSTILANAKVSEAIALIAKRPNSALVVLNLEDEVSGIITEKDIINSLAALGPTVLEAAVETIMTLNPTVCDVSDTCEKVLKMMGRGNFRNMPVVKNKVFVGIVQVLEVSLAKMSKLIEENSNLKEMVKCVLPSEAIFTWGDDVKDAQAFLNNNDVPYIVLEEKNKIEAVFGDVDFLRLTSKISTDHTSSIIVEIT
;
A
#
# COMPACT_ATOMS: atom_id res chain seq x y z
N MET A 1 -2.50 -4.76 -13.21
CA MET A 1 -1.29 -5.54 -13.53
C MET A 1 -1.32 -6.77 -12.66
N LYS A 2 -1.08 -7.95 -13.23
CA LYS A 2 -1.26 -9.24 -12.53
C LYS A 2 -0.09 -9.49 -11.58
N LEU A 3 -0.36 -9.96 -10.36
CA LEU A 3 0.67 -10.46 -9.44
C LEU A 3 1.58 -11.52 -10.12
N LEU A 4 0.99 -12.32 -11.03
CA LEU A 4 1.71 -13.32 -11.82
C LEU A 4 2.76 -12.71 -12.79
N GLU A 5 2.59 -11.47 -13.24
CA GLU A 5 3.59 -10.78 -14.07
C GLU A 5 4.75 -10.21 -13.24
N LEU A 6 4.50 -9.91 -11.97
CA LEU A 6 5.53 -9.46 -11.03
C LEU A 6 6.52 -10.58 -10.72
N SER A 7 6.07 -11.84 -10.71
CA SER A 7 6.88 -13.01 -10.40
C SER A 7 7.95 -13.31 -11.46
N LYS A 8 7.71 -12.93 -12.72
CA LYS A 8 8.63 -13.17 -13.85
C LYS A 8 9.81 -12.20 -13.92
N LEU A 9 9.82 -11.16 -13.07
CA LEU A 9 10.87 -10.15 -13.06
C LEU A 9 11.92 -10.50 -12.01
N GLN A 10 13.18 -10.53 -12.40
CA GLN A 10 14.31 -10.76 -11.50
C GLN A 10 14.36 -9.72 -10.37
N TYR A 11 13.81 -8.51 -10.62
CA TYR A 11 13.65 -7.43 -9.65
C TYR A 11 12.27 -6.79 -9.85
N VAL A 12 11.50 -6.64 -8.76
CA VAL A 12 10.22 -5.92 -8.79
C VAL A 12 10.50 -4.44 -8.57
N GLU A 13 10.19 -3.61 -9.55
CA GLU A 13 10.27 -2.15 -9.44
C GLU A 13 9.10 -1.59 -8.65
N VAL A 14 9.34 -0.57 -7.84
CA VAL A 14 8.32 0.08 -7.00
C VAL A 14 7.17 0.65 -7.81
N GLY A 15 7.44 1.21 -9.00
CA GLY A 15 6.40 1.72 -9.88
C GLY A 15 5.34 0.71 -10.33
N ARG A 16 5.59 -0.59 -10.12
CA ARG A 16 4.64 -1.66 -10.44
C ARG A 16 3.76 -2.08 -9.26
N VAL A 17 4.19 -1.79 -8.04
CA VAL A 17 3.50 -2.19 -6.81
C VAL A 17 2.82 -1.03 -6.10
N MET A 18 3.29 0.20 -6.35
CA MET A 18 2.65 1.39 -5.78
C MET A 18 1.20 1.51 -6.24
N ALA A 19 0.35 1.97 -5.35
CA ALA A 19 -1.01 2.34 -5.72
C ALA A 19 -0.99 3.46 -6.76
N ASP A 20 -1.88 3.38 -7.77
CA ASP A 20 -2.14 4.53 -8.64
C ASP A 20 -2.53 5.70 -7.74
N THR A 21 -1.70 6.75 -7.78
CA THR A 21 -1.92 7.88 -6.89
C THR A 21 -3.02 8.74 -7.45
N GLU A 22 -4.12 8.71 -6.76
CA GLU A 22 -5.11 9.74 -6.89
C GLU A 22 -4.50 11.08 -6.41
N LYS A 23 -4.88 12.19 -7.03
CA LYS A 23 -4.51 13.56 -6.65
C LYS A 23 -4.74 13.87 -5.16
N ASP A 24 -5.53 13.03 -4.49
CA ASP A 24 -5.86 13.18 -3.08
C ASP A 24 -4.75 12.76 -2.10
N SER A 25 -3.60 12.20 -2.54
CA SER A 25 -2.45 11.88 -1.66
C SER A 25 -1.53 13.06 -1.38
N THR A 26 -1.93 14.23 -1.82
CA THR A 26 -1.15 15.46 -1.63
C THR A 26 -1.92 16.50 -0.82
N ILE A 27 -1.18 17.40 -0.21
CA ILE A 27 -1.71 18.56 0.53
C ILE A 27 -0.76 19.74 0.37
N LEU A 28 -1.29 20.95 0.45
CA LEU A 28 -0.47 22.16 0.41
C LEU A 28 0.23 22.40 1.77
N ALA A 29 1.42 22.96 1.75
CA ALA A 29 2.20 23.26 2.94
C ALA A 29 1.46 24.20 3.92
N ASN A 30 0.72 25.18 3.38
CA ASN A 30 -0.06 26.16 4.15
C ASN A 30 -1.47 25.70 4.51
N ALA A 31 -1.89 24.50 4.11
CA ALA A 31 -3.18 23.92 4.54
C ALA A 31 -3.17 23.66 6.05
N LYS A 32 -4.35 23.65 6.66
CA LYS A 32 -4.46 23.39 8.10
C LYS A 32 -4.25 21.90 8.42
N VAL A 33 -3.74 21.60 9.59
CA VAL A 33 -3.62 20.23 10.12
C VAL A 33 -4.99 19.56 10.19
N SER A 34 -6.06 20.29 10.52
CA SER A 34 -7.43 19.75 10.48
C SER A 34 -7.85 19.26 9.09
N GLU A 35 -7.40 19.92 8.03
CA GLU A 35 -7.64 19.47 6.65
C GLU A 35 -6.85 18.18 6.34
N ALA A 36 -5.59 18.10 6.79
CA ALA A 36 -4.77 16.89 6.66
C ALA A 36 -5.45 15.69 7.34
N ILE A 37 -5.99 15.88 8.55
CA ILE A 37 -6.74 14.83 9.27
C ILE A 37 -7.95 14.37 8.45
N ALA A 38 -8.73 15.30 7.89
CA ALA A 38 -9.91 14.98 7.11
C ALA A 38 -9.58 14.20 5.83
N LEU A 39 -8.41 14.46 5.23
CA LEU A 39 -7.92 13.71 4.06
C LEU A 39 -7.40 12.34 4.45
N ILE A 40 -6.59 12.23 5.50
CA ILE A 40 -6.03 10.96 5.99
C ILE A 40 -7.17 10.00 6.42
N ALA A 41 -8.17 10.52 7.13
CA ALA A 41 -9.31 9.71 7.61
C ALA A 41 -10.14 9.03 6.51
N LYS A 42 -10.05 9.53 5.27
CA LYS A 42 -10.75 8.96 4.11
C LYS A 42 -9.94 7.89 3.37
N ARG A 43 -8.72 7.60 3.84
CA ARG A 43 -7.74 6.80 3.10
C ARG A 43 -7.20 5.64 3.90
N PRO A 44 -6.90 4.51 3.24
CA PRO A 44 -6.15 3.42 3.87
C PRO A 44 -4.68 3.81 4.13
N ASN A 45 -4.18 4.86 3.46
CA ASN A 45 -2.79 5.31 3.56
C ASN A 45 -2.69 6.45 4.56
N SER A 46 -2.09 6.21 5.71
CA SER A 46 -1.93 7.16 6.81
C SER A 46 -0.91 8.29 6.54
N ALA A 47 -0.78 8.75 5.29
CA ALA A 47 0.20 9.76 4.91
C ALA A 47 -0.28 10.64 3.74
N LEU A 48 0.12 11.92 3.76
CA LEU A 48 -0.02 12.87 2.65
C LEU A 48 1.34 13.45 2.30
N VAL A 49 1.59 13.64 1.02
CA VAL A 49 2.81 14.29 0.52
C VAL A 49 2.55 15.78 0.34
N VAL A 50 3.48 16.59 0.78
CA VAL A 50 3.46 18.03 0.57
C VAL A 50 4.34 18.35 -0.63
N LEU A 51 3.76 19.00 -1.63
CA LEU A 51 4.45 19.38 -2.85
C LEU A 51 4.81 20.88 -2.85
N ASN A 52 5.88 21.22 -3.56
CA ASN A 52 6.20 22.59 -3.91
C ASN A 52 5.46 23.01 -5.20
N LEU A 53 5.74 24.22 -5.69
CA LEU A 53 5.10 24.77 -6.91
C LEU A 53 5.52 24.05 -8.20
N GLU A 54 6.61 23.31 -8.16
CA GLU A 54 7.17 22.52 -9.27
C GLU A 54 6.75 21.03 -9.22
N ASP A 55 5.74 20.69 -8.40
CA ASP A 55 5.28 19.33 -8.14
C ASP A 55 6.37 18.38 -7.56
N GLU A 56 7.42 18.95 -6.97
CA GLU A 56 8.43 18.17 -6.27
C GLU A 56 8.05 17.97 -4.80
N VAL A 57 8.51 16.87 -4.20
CA VAL A 57 8.25 16.52 -2.81
C VAL A 57 9.01 17.46 -1.88
N SER A 58 8.29 18.29 -1.12
CA SER A 58 8.85 19.17 -0.09
C SER A 58 8.70 18.60 1.32
N GLY A 59 7.68 17.78 1.57
CA GLY A 59 7.40 17.20 2.88
C GLY A 59 6.51 15.97 2.82
N ILE A 60 6.37 15.31 3.97
CA ILE A 60 5.37 14.28 4.22
C ILE A 60 4.77 14.48 5.61
N ILE A 61 3.46 14.33 5.73
CA ILE A 61 2.74 14.34 7.01
C ILE A 61 2.01 13.03 7.20
N THR A 62 2.12 12.47 8.40
CA THR A 62 1.52 11.18 8.78
C THR A 62 0.63 11.34 10.01
N GLU A 63 -0.21 10.35 10.30
CA GLU A 63 -0.97 10.27 11.55
C GLU A 63 -0.06 10.42 12.79
N LYS A 64 1.14 9.82 12.75
CA LYS A 64 2.10 9.89 13.85
C LYS A 64 2.57 11.33 14.10
N ASP A 65 2.81 12.11 13.05
CA ASP A 65 3.22 13.51 13.18
C ASP A 65 2.11 14.34 13.83
N ILE A 66 0.87 14.10 13.41
CA ILE A 66 -0.32 14.77 13.96
C ILE A 66 -0.52 14.39 15.44
N ILE A 67 -0.45 13.10 15.79
CA ILE A 67 -0.62 12.64 17.18
C ILE A 67 0.47 13.20 18.08
N ASN A 68 1.73 13.17 17.64
CA ASN A 68 2.84 13.72 18.41
C ASN A 68 2.70 15.24 18.63
N SER A 69 2.28 15.96 17.59
CA SER A 69 2.08 17.42 17.68
C SER A 69 0.88 17.78 18.56
N LEU A 70 -0.22 17.02 18.49
CA LEU A 70 -1.37 17.18 19.41
C LEU A 70 -0.97 16.93 20.86
N ALA A 71 -0.17 15.92 21.13
CA ALA A 71 0.31 15.60 22.48
C ALA A 71 1.22 16.71 23.05
N ALA A 72 2.03 17.33 22.19
CA ALA A 72 3.00 18.36 22.60
C ALA A 72 2.38 19.76 22.70
N LEU A 73 1.50 20.14 21.77
CA LEU A 73 1.01 21.51 21.58
C LEU A 73 -0.49 21.68 21.92
N GLY A 74 -1.19 20.56 22.14
CA GLY A 74 -2.63 20.56 22.37
C GLY A 74 -3.45 20.88 21.11
N PRO A 75 -4.77 21.15 21.29
CA PRO A 75 -5.71 21.30 20.16
C PRO A 75 -5.43 22.48 19.22
N THR A 76 -4.65 23.45 19.66
CA THR A 76 -4.29 24.63 18.84
C THR A 76 -3.53 24.25 17.55
N VAL A 77 -2.86 23.10 17.55
CA VAL A 77 -2.16 22.58 16.37
C VAL A 77 -3.10 22.30 15.19
N LEU A 78 -4.40 22.09 15.43
CA LEU A 78 -5.37 21.82 14.37
C LEU A 78 -5.54 22.99 13.39
N GLU A 79 -5.32 24.22 13.88
CA GLU A 79 -5.36 25.45 13.08
C GLU A 79 -4.01 25.84 12.49
N ALA A 80 -2.93 25.14 12.88
CA ALA A 80 -1.59 25.41 12.36
C ALA A 80 -1.45 24.91 10.90
N ALA A 81 -0.50 25.47 10.17
CA ALA A 81 -0.16 25.02 8.84
C ALA A 81 0.56 23.65 8.89
N VAL A 82 0.30 22.80 7.91
CA VAL A 82 0.92 21.46 7.77
C VAL A 82 2.45 21.53 7.81
N GLU A 83 3.03 22.57 7.18
CA GLU A 83 4.49 22.75 7.15
C GLU A 83 5.15 22.89 8.54
N THR A 84 4.37 23.25 9.56
CA THR A 84 4.89 23.39 10.93
C THR A 84 5.13 22.07 11.64
N ILE A 85 4.51 21.00 11.17
CA ILE A 85 4.56 19.68 11.82
C ILE A 85 4.97 18.54 10.88
N MET A 86 5.03 18.78 9.55
CA MET A 86 5.45 17.77 8.58
C MET A 86 6.92 17.40 8.73
N THR A 87 7.30 16.23 8.26
CA THR A 87 8.70 15.87 8.03
C THR A 87 9.17 16.54 6.74
N LEU A 88 10.11 17.46 6.85
CA LEU A 88 10.72 18.17 5.73
C LEU A 88 11.70 17.28 4.96
N ASN A 89 11.77 17.45 3.63
CA ASN A 89 12.68 16.74 2.75
C ASN A 89 12.72 15.23 3.03
N PRO A 90 11.59 14.53 2.97
CA PRO A 90 11.54 13.11 3.27
C PRO A 90 12.38 12.32 2.28
N THR A 91 12.81 11.14 2.71
CA THR A 91 13.44 10.19 1.80
C THR A 91 12.43 9.78 0.72
N VAL A 92 12.82 9.89 -0.55
CA VAL A 92 12.02 9.49 -1.72
C VAL A 92 12.69 8.32 -2.43
N CYS A 93 11.92 7.57 -3.23
CA CYS A 93 12.46 6.59 -4.17
C CYS A 93 12.00 6.90 -5.59
N ASP A 94 12.75 6.40 -6.58
CA ASP A 94 12.38 6.48 -7.99
C ASP A 94 11.46 5.31 -8.37
N VAL A 95 10.58 5.49 -9.36
CA VAL A 95 9.70 4.43 -9.89
C VAL A 95 10.46 3.19 -10.33
N SER A 96 11.70 3.34 -10.75
CA SER A 96 12.61 2.26 -11.19
C SER A 96 13.38 1.60 -10.05
N ASP A 97 13.28 2.13 -8.83
CA ASP A 97 13.91 1.50 -7.67
C ASP A 97 13.30 0.14 -7.38
N THR A 98 14.13 -0.81 -6.98
CA THR A 98 13.66 -2.15 -6.63
C THR A 98 12.97 -2.16 -5.27
N CYS A 99 11.95 -2.99 -5.11
CA CYS A 99 11.27 -3.19 -3.82
C CYS A 99 12.26 -3.54 -2.70
N GLU A 100 13.30 -4.31 -2.99
CA GLU A 100 14.33 -4.65 -2.01
C GLU A 100 15.12 -3.42 -1.53
N LYS A 101 15.51 -2.53 -2.46
CA LYS A 101 16.18 -1.27 -2.12
C LYS A 101 15.29 -0.42 -1.22
N VAL A 102 14.02 -0.27 -1.59
CA VAL A 102 13.05 0.55 -0.87
C VAL A 102 12.78 -0.01 0.53
N LEU A 103 12.62 -1.34 0.69
CA LEU A 103 12.50 -1.96 2.02
C LEU A 103 13.72 -1.69 2.92
N LYS A 104 14.93 -1.77 2.35
CA LYS A 104 16.15 -1.43 3.09
C LYS A 104 16.17 0.04 3.53
N MET A 105 15.71 0.96 2.67
CA MET A 105 15.61 2.39 3.00
C MET A 105 14.57 2.63 4.10
N MET A 106 13.38 2.05 3.99
CA MET A 106 12.33 2.15 5.00
C MET A 106 12.78 1.58 6.36
N GLY A 107 13.43 0.40 6.36
CA GLY A 107 13.93 -0.21 7.59
C GLY A 107 15.02 0.61 8.28
N ARG A 108 15.95 1.21 7.52
CA ARG A 108 17.01 2.07 8.08
C ARG A 108 16.45 3.38 8.63
N GLY A 109 15.47 3.97 7.95
CA GLY A 109 14.85 5.23 8.34
C GLY A 109 13.70 5.10 9.33
N ASN A 110 13.27 3.86 9.65
CA ASN A 110 12.13 3.57 10.53
C ASN A 110 10.85 4.30 10.13
N PHE A 111 10.55 4.31 8.83
CA PHE A 111 9.31 4.86 8.29
C PHE A 111 8.60 3.83 7.40
N ARG A 112 7.27 3.94 7.30
CA ARG A 112 6.40 2.96 6.62
C ARG A 112 5.83 3.45 5.30
N ASN A 113 5.91 4.75 5.04
CA ASN A 113 5.42 5.40 3.82
C ASN A 113 6.59 6.12 3.16
N MET A 114 6.73 6.01 1.83
CA MET A 114 7.78 6.66 1.07
C MET A 114 7.20 7.27 -0.20
N PRO A 115 7.40 8.57 -0.44
CA PRO A 115 7.02 9.18 -1.70
C PRO A 115 7.83 8.58 -2.86
N VAL A 116 7.14 8.34 -3.97
CA VAL A 116 7.74 7.84 -5.22
C VAL A 116 7.78 8.98 -6.21
N VAL A 117 8.93 9.12 -6.88
CA VAL A 117 9.13 10.15 -7.88
C VAL A 117 9.54 9.55 -9.22
N LYS A 118 9.26 10.29 -10.29
CA LYS A 118 9.77 10.04 -11.64
C LYS A 118 10.32 11.36 -12.18
N ASN A 119 11.60 11.40 -12.51
CA ASN A 119 12.27 12.64 -12.94
C ASN A 119 12.07 13.79 -11.92
N LYS A 120 12.15 13.51 -10.62
CA LYS A 120 11.89 14.39 -9.47
C LYS A 120 10.44 14.78 -9.24
N VAL A 121 9.54 14.59 -10.20
CA VAL A 121 8.11 14.85 -10.05
C VAL A 121 7.46 13.73 -9.23
N PHE A 122 6.60 14.12 -8.29
CA PHE A 122 5.85 13.18 -7.47
C PHE A 122 4.87 12.36 -8.34
N VAL A 123 4.86 11.04 -8.14
CA VAL A 123 3.96 10.12 -8.86
C VAL A 123 3.19 9.19 -7.94
N GLY A 124 3.54 9.13 -6.64
CA GLY A 124 2.85 8.28 -5.73
C GLY A 124 3.47 8.05 -4.37
N ILE A 125 2.78 7.30 -3.52
CA ILE A 125 3.28 6.81 -2.24
C ILE A 125 3.32 5.30 -2.31
N VAL A 126 4.39 4.71 -1.79
CA VAL A 126 4.50 3.27 -1.57
C VAL A 126 4.57 2.99 -0.08
N GLN A 127 3.89 1.94 0.36
CA GLN A 127 3.89 1.51 1.76
C GLN A 127 4.79 0.29 1.97
N VAL A 128 5.32 0.16 3.19
CA VAL A 128 6.14 -1.00 3.57
C VAL A 128 5.39 -2.32 3.36
N LEU A 129 4.08 -2.34 3.59
CA LEU A 129 3.24 -3.53 3.38
C LEU A 129 3.20 -3.93 1.91
N GLU A 130 2.93 -3.00 0.99
CA GLU A 130 2.88 -3.24 -0.46
C GLU A 130 4.19 -3.83 -0.98
N VAL A 131 5.30 -3.20 -0.58
CA VAL A 131 6.64 -3.64 -0.98
C VAL A 131 7.01 -5.00 -0.39
N SER A 132 6.59 -5.25 0.86
CA SER A 132 6.83 -6.53 1.55
C SER A 132 6.03 -7.66 0.91
N LEU A 133 4.76 -7.43 0.57
CA LEU A 133 3.92 -8.40 -0.12
C LEU A 133 4.48 -8.75 -1.50
N ALA A 134 4.92 -7.75 -2.27
CA ALA A 134 5.54 -7.98 -3.58
C ALA A 134 6.82 -8.85 -3.45
N LYS A 135 7.64 -8.59 -2.44
CA LYS A 135 8.82 -9.40 -2.16
C LYS A 135 8.46 -10.80 -1.68
N MET A 136 7.47 -10.94 -0.81
CA MET A 136 6.99 -12.23 -0.32
C MET A 136 6.45 -13.11 -1.44
N SER A 137 5.63 -12.56 -2.33
CA SER A 137 5.10 -13.29 -3.50
C SER A 137 6.23 -13.88 -4.33
N LYS A 138 7.29 -13.09 -4.57
CA LYS A 138 8.48 -13.58 -5.29
C LYS A 138 9.21 -14.68 -4.54
N LEU A 139 9.45 -14.53 -3.25
CA LEU A 139 10.14 -15.54 -2.44
C LEU A 139 9.34 -16.84 -2.34
N ILE A 140 8.01 -16.77 -2.28
CA ILE A 140 7.11 -17.94 -2.28
C ILE A 140 7.22 -18.68 -3.62
N GLU A 141 7.33 -17.97 -4.73
CA GLU A 141 7.50 -18.59 -6.05
C GLU A 141 8.86 -19.30 -6.19
N GLU A 142 9.94 -18.67 -5.67
CA GLU A 142 11.29 -19.21 -5.72
C GLU A 142 11.56 -20.38 -4.76
N ASN A 143 10.74 -20.53 -3.70
CA ASN A 143 11.01 -21.50 -2.63
C ASN A 143 9.76 -22.29 -2.21
N SER A 144 9.70 -23.56 -2.61
CA SER A 144 8.60 -24.47 -2.26
C SER A 144 8.38 -24.64 -0.74
N ASN A 145 9.45 -24.57 0.06
CA ASN A 145 9.34 -24.69 1.52
C ASN A 145 8.66 -23.47 2.16
N LEU A 146 8.82 -22.27 1.59
CA LEU A 146 8.10 -21.09 2.07
C LEU A 146 6.60 -21.17 1.78
N LYS A 147 6.20 -21.83 0.68
CA LYS A 147 4.78 -22.07 0.37
C LYS A 147 4.10 -22.90 1.46
N GLU A 148 4.77 -23.96 1.92
CA GLU A 148 4.26 -24.76 3.04
C GLU A 148 4.22 -23.98 4.36
N MET A 149 5.23 -23.16 4.65
CA MET A 149 5.25 -22.33 5.87
C MET A 149 4.10 -21.31 5.90
N VAL A 150 3.79 -20.69 4.75
CA VAL A 150 2.64 -19.76 4.66
C VAL A 150 1.33 -20.47 4.97
N LYS A 151 1.14 -21.70 4.48
CA LYS A 151 -0.03 -22.53 4.82
C LYS A 151 -0.12 -22.86 6.31
N CYS A 152 1.01 -23.06 6.98
CA CYS A 152 1.04 -23.34 8.42
C CYS A 152 0.71 -22.12 9.29
N VAL A 153 0.91 -20.91 8.79
CA VAL A 153 0.70 -19.66 9.55
C VAL A 153 -0.72 -19.10 9.35
N LEU A 154 -1.32 -19.38 8.19
CA LEU A 154 -2.67 -18.93 7.88
C LEU A 154 -3.72 -19.93 8.40
N PRO A 155 -4.85 -19.43 8.94
CA PRO A 155 -6.00 -20.31 9.19
C PRO A 155 -6.44 -20.94 7.86
N SER A 156 -6.91 -22.18 7.92
CA SER A 156 -7.37 -22.93 6.73
C SER A 156 -8.47 -22.18 5.96
N GLU A 157 -9.26 -21.39 6.67
CA GLU A 157 -10.33 -20.55 6.13
C GLU A 157 -9.82 -19.37 5.32
N ALA A 158 -8.53 -19.00 5.44
CA ALA A 158 -7.88 -17.96 4.63
C ALA A 158 -7.37 -18.49 3.28
N ILE A 159 -7.57 -19.77 2.98
CA ILE A 159 -7.17 -20.42 1.73
C ILE A 159 -8.41 -20.56 0.84
N PHE A 160 -8.38 -19.88 -0.30
CA PHE A 160 -9.44 -19.84 -1.30
C PHE A 160 -8.97 -20.49 -2.61
N THR A 161 -9.90 -20.87 -3.45
CA THR A 161 -9.64 -21.41 -4.79
C THR A 161 -10.24 -20.48 -5.85
N TRP A 162 -9.85 -20.67 -7.11
CA TRP A 162 -10.38 -19.87 -8.24
C TRP A 162 -11.91 -19.94 -8.43
N GLY A 163 -12.57 -20.90 -7.81
CA GLY A 163 -14.02 -21.09 -7.88
C GLY A 163 -14.80 -20.41 -6.76
N ASP A 164 -14.11 -19.88 -5.75
CA ASP A 164 -14.75 -19.29 -4.58
C ASP A 164 -15.25 -17.86 -4.87
N ASP A 165 -16.31 -17.45 -4.15
CA ASP A 165 -16.88 -16.12 -4.35
C ASP A 165 -15.96 -15.05 -3.74
N VAL A 166 -15.68 -14.01 -4.53
CA VAL A 166 -14.90 -12.83 -4.11
C VAL A 166 -15.48 -12.16 -2.87
N LYS A 167 -16.84 -12.17 -2.74
CA LYS A 167 -17.51 -11.59 -1.58
C LYS A 167 -17.22 -12.36 -0.29
N ASP A 168 -17.10 -13.68 -0.38
CA ASP A 168 -16.77 -14.51 0.77
C ASP A 168 -15.32 -14.27 1.21
N ALA A 169 -14.40 -14.16 0.26
CA ALA A 169 -13.01 -13.84 0.51
C ALA A 169 -12.85 -12.43 1.13
N GLN A 170 -13.56 -11.44 0.62
CA GLN A 170 -13.55 -10.09 1.16
C GLN A 170 -14.20 -10.02 2.55
N ALA A 171 -15.31 -10.72 2.75
CA ALA A 171 -15.97 -10.82 4.05
C ALA A 171 -15.06 -11.49 5.08
N PHE A 172 -14.29 -12.50 4.66
CA PHE A 172 -13.32 -13.17 5.52
C PHE A 172 -12.21 -12.21 6.00
N LEU A 173 -11.60 -11.44 5.10
CA LEU A 173 -10.61 -10.41 5.47
C LEU A 173 -11.16 -9.40 6.45
N ASN A 174 -12.37 -8.89 6.19
CA ASN A 174 -13.00 -7.86 7.02
C ASN A 174 -13.37 -8.36 8.45
N ASN A 175 -13.64 -9.65 8.61
CA ASN A 175 -14.18 -10.20 9.85
C ASN A 175 -13.14 -10.90 10.74
N ASN A 176 -11.94 -11.23 10.23
CA ASN A 176 -11.02 -12.12 10.93
C ASN A 176 -9.66 -11.51 11.30
N ASP A 177 -9.47 -10.20 11.15
CA ASP A 177 -8.22 -9.49 11.49
C ASP A 177 -6.96 -10.16 10.87
N VAL A 178 -7.14 -10.79 9.71
CA VAL A 178 -6.05 -11.36 8.93
C VAL A 178 -5.67 -10.39 7.82
N PRO A 179 -4.37 -10.12 7.61
CA PRO A 179 -3.94 -9.09 6.66
C PRO A 179 -4.07 -9.53 5.19
N TYR A 180 -4.28 -10.82 4.94
CA TYR A 180 -4.35 -11.37 3.57
C TYR A 180 -5.01 -12.76 3.54
N ILE A 181 -5.48 -13.13 2.34
CA ILE A 181 -5.90 -14.48 1.97
C ILE A 181 -4.96 -15.04 0.90
N VAL A 182 -5.01 -16.35 0.73
CA VAL A 182 -4.21 -17.09 -0.25
C VAL A 182 -5.13 -17.75 -1.26
N LEU A 183 -4.83 -17.61 -2.55
CA LEU A 183 -5.41 -18.43 -3.61
C LEU A 183 -4.55 -19.64 -3.87
N GLU A 184 -5.17 -20.81 -3.79
CA GLU A 184 -4.52 -22.08 -4.04
C GLU A 184 -5.16 -22.80 -5.25
N GLU A 185 -4.34 -23.34 -6.13
CA GLU A 185 -4.76 -24.27 -7.17
C GLU A 185 -3.84 -25.50 -7.18
N LYS A 186 -4.43 -26.70 -7.20
CA LYS A 186 -3.68 -27.98 -7.26
C LYS A 186 -2.55 -28.08 -6.23
N ASN A 187 -2.83 -27.65 -5.00
CA ASN A 187 -1.88 -27.65 -3.89
C ASN A 187 -0.71 -26.66 -4.06
N LYS A 188 -0.85 -25.64 -4.94
CA LYS A 188 0.12 -24.56 -5.13
C LYS A 188 -0.52 -23.22 -4.79
N ILE A 189 0.22 -22.37 -4.08
CA ILE A 189 -0.16 -20.98 -3.89
C ILE A 189 0.05 -20.25 -5.22
N GLU A 190 -1.04 -19.74 -5.78
CA GLU A 190 -1.03 -19.00 -7.04
C GLU A 190 -1.00 -17.48 -6.79
N ALA A 191 -1.67 -17.02 -5.73
CA ALA A 191 -1.66 -15.59 -5.39
C ALA A 191 -1.91 -15.35 -3.89
N VAL A 192 -1.56 -14.15 -3.44
CA VAL A 192 -1.86 -13.63 -2.10
C VAL A 192 -2.57 -12.29 -2.27
N PHE A 193 -3.71 -12.09 -1.62
CA PHE A 193 -4.50 -10.88 -1.69
C PHE A 193 -4.70 -10.27 -0.30
N GLY A 194 -4.47 -8.98 -0.18
CA GLY A 194 -4.82 -8.18 0.99
C GLY A 194 -6.02 -7.26 0.72
N ASP A 195 -6.45 -6.52 1.73
CA ASP A 195 -7.58 -5.57 1.64
C ASP A 195 -7.44 -4.59 0.46
N VAL A 196 -6.24 -4.11 0.21
CA VAL A 196 -5.95 -3.13 -0.86
C VAL A 196 -6.21 -3.73 -2.24
N ASP A 197 -5.93 -5.02 -2.42
CA ASP A 197 -6.13 -5.71 -3.71
C ASP A 197 -7.61 -5.84 -4.02
N PHE A 198 -8.43 -6.13 -3.01
CA PHE A 198 -9.89 -6.18 -3.15
C PHE A 198 -10.50 -4.81 -3.43
N LEU A 199 -10.02 -3.75 -2.78
CA LEU A 199 -10.47 -2.38 -3.06
C LEU A 199 -10.17 -1.98 -4.50
N ARG A 200 -9.03 -2.39 -5.05
CA ARG A 200 -8.68 -2.16 -6.47
C ARG A 200 -9.54 -2.96 -7.43
N LEU A 201 -9.85 -4.21 -7.09
CA LEU A 201 -10.75 -5.04 -7.89
C LEU A 201 -12.16 -4.44 -7.94
N THR A 202 -12.70 -4.05 -6.79
CA THR A 202 -14.06 -3.48 -6.69
C THR A 202 -14.17 -2.11 -7.34
N SER A 203 -13.12 -1.28 -7.35
CA SER A 203 -13.13 0.03 -8.02
C SER A 203 -13.11 -0.04 -9.55
N LYS A 204 -12.66 -1.15 -10.13
CA LYS A 204 -12.64 -1.39 -11.58
C LYS A 204 -13.92 -2.01 -12.13
N ILE A 205 -14.84 -2.41 -11.25
CA ILE A 205 -16.09 -3.06 -11.64
C ILE A 205 -17.20 -2.02 -11.59
N SER A 206 -17.62 -1.54 -12.76
CA SER A 206 -18.90 -0.90 -12.90
C SER A 206 -20.01 -1.93 -12.66
N THR A 207 -20.89 -1.65 -11.80
CA THR A 207 -22.04 -2.21 -11.13
C THR A 207 -22.83 -3.40 -11.75
N ASP A 208 -22.42 -4.06 -12.81
CA ASP A 208 -23.32 -5.01 -13.50
C ASP A 208 -22.92 -6.50 -13.54
N HIS A 209 -21.74 -6.94 -13.09
CA HIS A 209 -21.42 -8.38 -13.07
C HIS A 209 -20.56 -8.75 -11.86
N THR A 210 -21.19 -9.17 -10.77
CA THR A 210 -20.55 -9.49 -9.48
C THR A 210 -20.16 -10.95 -9.27
N SER A 211 -20.19 -11.79 -10.27
CA SER A 211 -20.11 -13.25 -10.05
C SER A 211 -18.87 -13.97 -10.62
N SER A 212 -17.90 -13.30 -11.24
CA SER A 212 -16.82 -14.03 -11.94
C SER A 212 -15.47 -13.31 -11.99
N ILE A 213 -15.10 -12.56 -10.95
CA ILE A 213 -13.91 -11.70 -10.99
C ILE A 213 -12.60 -12.45 -10.79
N ILE A 214 -12.63 -13.57 -10.11
CA ILE A 214 -11.42 -14.40 -9.91
C ILE A 214 -10.91 -14.98 -11.24
N VAL A 215 -11.77 -15.16 -12.24
CA VAL A 215 -11.41 -15.73 -13.55
C VAL A 215 -10.68 -14.75 -14.48
N GLU A 216 -10.85 -13.43 -14.31
CA GLU A 216 -10.21 -12.42 -15.20
C GLU A 216 -8.81 -11.96 -14.74
N ILE A 217 -8.29 -12.51 -13.65
CA ILE A 217 -6.95 -12.18 -13.13
C ILE A 217 -5.87 -13.14 -13.68
N THR A 218 -6.22 -14.08 -14.54
CA THR A 218 -5.25 -14.95 -15.25
C THR A 218 -4.69 -14.35 -16.52
#